data_167053bac74e8e2058d143037c5a67bb
#
_entry.id   167053bac74e8e2058d143037c5a67bb
#
_cell.length_a   1.000
_cell.length_b   1.000
_cell.length_c   1.000
_cell.angle_alpha   90.00
_cell.angle_beta   90.00
_cell.angle_gamma   90.00
#
_symmetry.space_group_name_H-M   'P 1'
#
loop_
_entity.id
_entity.type
_entity.pdbx_description
1 polymer ?
#
loop_
_entity_poly.entity_id
_entity_poly.type
_entity_poly.pdbx_seq_one_letter_code
_entity_poly.pdbx_strand_id
1 'polypeptide(L)'
;MTTRYVVGIDLGTTNSALAYADTGAGTDPKAKTFRIPQIVNPGAVEERDLLPSFLYLPGANEQPAGALKLPWDADRDFAVGEFARNFGGKVPTRLVSSAKSWLCHPGVDRKAAILPFRAGEEDRRVSPLDACTRYLKHIVEAWNANIAKAVPEHRLEVQEVILTVPASFDAAARDLTIEAARAAGLENLTLLEEPQAAFYAWLDNLGDDWRNSVAVGDLVLVADVGGGTTDFTLIEVNEEAGNLALTRLAVGDHLLLGGDNMDLAVAHTAAAGLAKAGTKLDGGQMLQMTYAARQAKEQLLADAKLTKAPITILGKGRSVVSGTIKYELPRSDVEAVLVDGFFPECERTAEPARARASGLQELGLPYVADAGITRHLAHFLNRQAEALAGRDKPGGAKKKKAAAEAIALPTAVLFNGGVFKADPLRNRFLNVLNAWAKSAKAEPIRSLAGADLDLAVARGAAYYGLVRRGKGVRIRGGTARAYYIGVESSAPAVPGFPAPLKALCVAPFGMEEGTETDVPGQEFGLIVGEEAEFRFLGSTIRRDDKPGTLVDDWDGQIDELSPMIVTLDGKPDQGRFVPVQLHSKVTEVGQLEVWCRSKDGKRRWKLEFNVREQK
;
A
#
# COMPACT_ATOMS: atom_id res chain seq x y z
N MET A 1 -18.39 22.65 8.47
CA MET A 1 -17.65 23.15 9.69
C MET A 1 -16.28 22.49 9.67
N THR A 2 -15.20 23.24 9.92
CA THR A 2 -13.87 22.67 10.05
C THR A 2 -13.79 21.85 11.33
N THR A 3 -13.39 20.59 11.23
CA THR A 3 -13.23 19.69 12.37
C THR A 3 -12.06 20.15 13.25
N ARG A 4 -12.11 19.86 14.56
CA ARG A 4 -11.06 20.26 15.51
C ARG A 4 -9.75 19.52 15.27
N TYR A 5 -9.85 18.22 14.95
CA TYR A 5 -8.67 17.40 14.73
C TYR A 5 -8.56 17.00 13.26
N VAL A 6 -7.33 16.96 12.78
CA VAL A 6 -6.94 16.24 11.57
C VAL A 6 -6.22 15.00 12.01
N VAL A 7 -6.68 13.85 11.57
CA VAL A 7 -6.19 12.55 12.05
C VAL A 7 -5.62 11.75 10.89
N GLY A 8 -4.40 11.26 11.07
CA GLY A 8 -3.76 10.31 10.15
C GLY A 8 -3.76 8.92 10.77
N ILE A 9 -4.27 7.94 10.03
CA ILE A 9 -4.26 6.53 10.42
C ILE A 9 -3.44 5.75 9.41
N ASP A 10 -2.43 5.05 9.89
CA ASP A 10 -1.74 4.01 9.15
C ASP A 10 -2.36 2.66 9.52
N LEU A 11 -3.08 2.05 8.58
CA LEU A 11 -3.55 0.67 8.70
C LEU A 11 -2.51 -0.27 8.09
N GLY A 12 -1.43 -0.56 8.81
CA GLY A 12 -0.34 -1.40 8.31
C GLY A 12 -0.64 -2.91 8.36
N THR A 13 0.08 -3.70 7.57
CA THR A 13 -0.04 -5.17 7.56
C THR A 13 0.35 -5.79 8.89
N THR A 14 1.38 -5.26 9.54
CA THR A 14 1.94 -5.77 10.81
C THR A 14 1.57 -4.90 12.00
N ASN A 15 1.60 -3.59 11.84
CA ASN A 15 1.26 -2.63 12.88
C ASN A 15 0.42 -1.52 12.29
N SER A 16 -0.53 -1.02 13.08
CA SER A 16 -1.30 0.19 12.79
C SER A 16 -0.92 1.29 13.75
N ALA A 17 -1.00 2.54 13.29
CA ALA A 17 -0.68 3.72 14.09
C ALA A 17 -1.68 4.85 13.86
N LEU A 18 -1.82 5.75 14.83
CA LEU A 18 -2.60 6.97 14.71
C LEU A 18 -1.75 8.17 15.13
N ALA A 19 -1.76 9.20 14.30
CA ALA A 19 -1.26 10.53 14.64
C ALA A 19 -2.36 11.58 14.38
N TYR A 20 -2.26 12.73 15.04
CA TYR A 20 -3.26 13.79 14.91
C TYR A 20 -2.66 15.17 15.12
N ALA A 21 -3.31 16.18 14.55
CA ALA A 21 -3.03 17.59 14.81
C ALA A 21 -4.29 18.25 15.37
N ASP A 22 -4.15 18.94 16.52
CA ASP A 22 -5.22 19.76 17.12
C ASP A 22 -5.18 21.16 16.50
N THR A 23 -6.09 21.43 15.57
CA THR A 23 -6.15 22.72 14.86
C THR A 23 -6.72 23.86 15.72
N GLY A 24 -7.24 23.54 16.91
CA GLY A 24 -7.66 24.53 17.92
C GLY A 24 -6.53 24.93 18.88
N ALA A 25 -5.37 24.27 18.84
CA ALA A 25 -4.27 24.47 19.79
C ALA A 25 -3.31 25.62 19.43
N GLY A 26 -3.63 26.47 18.45
CA GLY A 26 -2.80 27.61 18.04
C GLY A 26 -2.63 27.75 16.53
N THR A 27 -1.72 28.62 16.10
CA THR A 27 -1.51 28.96 14.70
C THR A 27 -0.67 27.94 13.93
N ASP A 28 0.13 27.12 14.63
CA ASP A 28 1.04 26.12 14.08
C ASP A 28 0.81 24.74 14.73
N PRO A 29 -0.29 24.05 14.39
CA PRO A 29 -0.55 22.71 14.92
C PRO A 29 0.44 21.69 14.33
N LYS A 30 1.07 20.90 15.20
CA LYS A 30 1.99 19.82 14.81
C LYS A 30 1.36 18.45 14.98
N ALA A 31 1.72 17.52 14.10
CA ALA A 31 1.30 16.14 14.21
C ALA A 31 1.90 15.48 15.46
N LYS A 32 1.04 14.85 16.27
CA LYS A 32 1.38 14.10 17.49
C LYS A 32 0.90 12.68 17.36
N THR A 33 1.66 11.72 17.87
CA THR A 33 1.25 10.32 17.94
C THR A 33 0.23 10.12 19.06
N PHE A 34 -0.81 9.37 18.80
CA PHE A 34 -1.75 8.88 19.81
C PHE A 34 -1.30 7.51 20.29
N ARG A 35 -1.07 7.38 21.60
CA ARG A 35 -0.74 6.10 22.21
C ARG A 35 -2.01 5.30 22.43
N ILE A 36 -2.09 4.15 21.77
CA ILE A 36 -3.29 3.33 21.67
C ILE A 36 -3.34 2.35 22.86
N PRO A 37 -4.30 2.50 23.80
CA PRO A 37 -4.50 1.54 24.87
C PRO A 37 -4.94 0.19 24.29
N GLN A 38 -4.28 -0.88 24.72
CA GLN A 38 -4.53 -2.24 24.25
C GLN A 38 -4.20 -3.26 25.32
N ILE A 39 -4.76 -4.44 25.21
CA ILE A 39 -4.46 -5.54 26.12
C ILE A 39 -3.04 -6.04 25.86
N VAL A 40 -2.21 -6.09 26.90
CA VAL A 40 -0.84 -6.64 26.84
C VAL A 40 -0.75 -8.01 27.54
N ASN A 41 -1.53 -8.20 28.60
CA ASN A 41 -1.72 -9.46 29.30
C ASN A 41 -3.20 -9.61 29.72
N PRO A 42 -3.69 -10.79 30.08
CA PRO A 42 -5.06 -10.98 30.55
C PRO A 42 -5.43 -9.99 31.66
N GLY A 43 -6.40 -9.13 31.40
CA GLY A 43 -6.86 -8.08 32.32
C GLY A 43 -5.94 -6.88 32.49
N ALA A 44 -4.79 -6.80 31.78
CA ALA A 44 -3.86 -5.68 31.83
C ALA A 44 -3.91 -4.89 30.50
N VAL A 45 -4.20 -3.59 30.59
CA VAL A 45 -4.25 -2.65 29.45
C VAL A 45 -3.12 -1.64 29.60
N GLU A 46 -2.36 -1.46 28.53
CA GLU A 46 -1.29 -0.46 28.47
C GLU A 46 -1.36 0.32 27.16
N GLU A 47 -0.85 1.55 27.17
CA GLU A 47 -0.75 2.39 25.98
C GLU A 47 0.53 2.10 25.21
N ARG A 48 0.41 1.98 23.88
CA ARG A 48 1.53 1.77 22.95
C ARG A 48 1.42 2.73 21.78
N ASP A 49 2.55 3.11 21.21
CA ASP A 49 2.58 3.94 19.99
C ASP A 49 2.07 3.19 18.76
N LEU A 50 2.20 1.87 18.76
CA LEU A 50 1.73 0.98 17.71
C LEU A 50 0.67 0.01 18.23
N LEU A 51 -0.32 -0.28 17.38
CA LEU A 51 -1.27 -1.36 17.55
C LEU A 51 -0.89 -2.49 16.58
N PRO A 52 -0.32 -3.62 17.04
CA PRO A 52 -0.11 -4.76 16.16
C PRO A 52 -1.40 -5.18 15.44
N SER A 53 -1.36 -5.28 14.11
CA SER A 53 -2.50 -5.65 13.25
C SER A 53 -2.76 -7.16 13.30
N PHE A 54 -3.05 -7.63 14.51
CA PHE A 54 -3.34 -9.02 14.85
C PHE A 54 -4.66 -9.11 15.60
N LEU A 55 -5.43 -10.17 15.28
CA LEU A 55 -6.69 -10.46 15.93
C LEU A 55 -6.65 -11.89 16.49
N TYR A 56 -6.86 -12.03 17.78
CA TYR A 56 -6.99 -13.32 18.45
C TYR A 56 -8.45 -13.65 18.73
N LEU A 57 -8.90 -14.81 18.29
CA LEU A 57 -10.25 -15.34 18.40
C LEU A 57 -10.22 -16.56 19.33
N PRO A 58 -10.39 -16.38 20.66
CA PRO A 58 -10.32 -17.51 21.60
C PRO A 58 -11.43 -18.53 21.36
N GLY A 59 -11.13 -19.79 21.67
CA GLY A 59 -12.11 -20.83 21.76
C GLY A 59 -12.97 -20.71 23.04
N ALA A 60 -14.03 -21.50 23.12
CA ALA A 60 -14.88 -21.54 24.32
C ALA A 60 -14.04 -21.89 25.56
N ASN A 61 -14.16 -21.09 26.63
CA ASN A 61 -13.47 -21.29 27.91
C ASN A 61 -11.92 -21.27 27.85
N GLU A 62 -11.32 -20.78 26.79
CA GLU A 62 -9.84 -20.68 26.66
C GLU A 62 -9.27 -19.54 27.49
N GLN A 63 -10.02 -18.46 27.65
CA GLN A 63 -9.65 -17.32 28.47
C GLN A 63 -10.58 -17.17 29.67
N PRO A 64 -10.07 -16.77 30.84
CA PRO A 64 -10.92 -16.42 31.99
C PRO A 64 -11.92 -15.31 31.64
N ALA A 65 -13.07 -15.34 32.28
CA ALA A 65 -14.09 -14.29 32.12
C ALA A 65 -13.50 -12.92 32.41
N GLY A 66 -13.70 -11.96 31.49
CA GLY A 66 -13.18 -10.60 31.59
C GLY A 66 -11.68 -10.43 31.31
N ALA A 67 -10.97 -11.49 30.93
CA ALA A 67 -9.54 -11.40 30.58
C ALA A 67 -9.26 -10.48 29.38
N LEU A 68 -10.24 -10.35 28.46
CA LEU A 68 -10.13 -9.56 27.23
C LEU A 68 -10.90 -8.23 27.30
N LYS A 69 -11.41 -7.86 28.48
CA LYS A 69 -12.13 -6.60 28.65
C LYS A 69 -11.23 -5.38 28.44
N LEU A 70 -11.81 -4.34 27.88
CA LEU A 70 -11.21 -3.02 27.77
C LEU A 70 -11.98 -2.03 28.66
N PRO A 71 -11.41 -0.90 29.05
CA PRO A 71 -12.10 0.10 29.88
C PRO A 71 -13.44 0.58 29.33
N TRP A 72 -13.61 0.50 28.01
CA TRP A 72 -14.82 0.93 27.28
C TRP A 72 -15.67 -0.25 26.76
N ASP A 73 -15.21 -1.49 26.90
CA ASP A 73 -15.92 -2.69 26.44
C ASP A 73 -15.66 -3.87 27.40
N ALA A 74 -16.59 -4.08 28.31
CA ALA A 74 -16.49 -5.11 29.35
C ALA A 74 -16.79 -6.53 28.84
N ASP A 75 -17.53 -6.63 27.73
CA ASP A 75 -18.04 -7.91 27.20
C ASP A 75 -17.22 -8.41 25.98
N ARG A 76 -16.08 -7.80 25.72
CA ARG A 76 -15.23 -8.14 24.59
C ARG A 76 -14.75 -9.59 24.67
N ASP A 77 -14.97 -10.32 23.57
CA ASP A 77 -14.69 -11.76 23.43
C ASP A 77 -13.55 -12.08 22.43
N PHE A 78 -12.77 -11.06 22.04
CA PHE A 78 -11.58 -11.15 21.17
C PHE A 78 -10.54 -10.13 21.61
N ALA A 79 -9.30 -10.29 21.16
CA ALA A 79 -8.27 -9.29 21.38
C ALA A 79 -7.68 -8.80 20.05
N VAL A 80 -7.35 -7.50 20.00
CA VAL A 80 -6.57 -6.86 18.95
C VAL A 80 -5.26 -6.35 19.56
N GLY A 81 -4.18 -6.33 18.82
CA GLY A 81 -2.93 -5.72 19.24
C GLY A 81 -1.93 -6.67 19.87
N GLU A 82 -1.21 -6.19 20.89
CA GLU A 82 -0.04 -6.87 21.46
C GLU A 82 -0.36 -8.25 22.07
N PHE A 83 -1.44 -8.34 22.83
CA PHE A 83 -1.87 -9.64 23.38
C PHE A 83 -2.21 -10.63 22.27
N ALA A 84 -2.94 -10.19 21.24
CA ALA A 84 -3.26 -11.03 20.09
C ALA A 84 -2.00 -11.57 19.43
N ARG A 85 -1.01 -10.72 19.17
CA ARG A 85 0.28 -11.11 18.58
C ARG A 85 1.04 -12.10 19.47
N ASN A 86 1.21 -11.78 20.75
CA ASN A 86 2.10 -12.52 21.64
C ASN A 86 1.48 -13.84 22.14
N PHE A 87 0.20 -13.83 22.51
CA PHE A 87 -0.52 -15.02 22.95
C PHE A 87 -1.00 -15.86 21.77
N GLY A 88 -1.63 -15.23 20.76
CA GLY A 88 -2.12 -15.91 19.57
C GLY A 88 -1.02 -16.58 18.77
N GLY A 89 0.21 -16.07 18.79
CA GLY A 89 1.38 -16.72 18.19
C GLY A 89 1.68 -18.11 18.78
N LYS A 90 1.21 -18.40 19.99
CA LYS A 90 1.30 -19.73 20.62
C LYS A 90 0.15 -20.67 20.19
N VAL A 91 -0.96 -20.10 19.70
CA VAL A 91 -2.14 -20.81 19.18
C VAL A 91 -2.49 -20.29 17.79
N PRO A 92 -1.64 -20.56 16.78
CA PRO A 92 -1.73 -19.90 15.47
C PRO A 92 -3.04 -20.17 14.69
N THR A 93 -3.75 -21.26 15.00
CA THR A 93 -5.05 -21.58 14.39
C THR A 93 -6.17 -20.62 14.80
N ARG A 94 -5.93 -19.78 15.82
CA ARG A 94 -6.85 -18.77 16.36
C ARG A 94 -6.34 -17.35 16.20
N LEU A 95 -5.22 -17.19 15.49
CA LEU A 95 -4.61 -15.90 15.23
C LEU A 95 -4.81 -15.47 13.78
N VAL A 96 -5.48 -14.35 13.59
CA VAL A 96 -5.51 -13.63 12.31
C VAL A 96 -4.30 -12.72 12.22
N SER A 97 -3.51 -12.89 11.20
CA SER A 97 -2.39 -12.02 10.82
C SER A 97 -2.46 -11.66 9.34
N SER A 98 -1.77 -10.61 8.94
CA SER A 98 -1.66 -10.17 7.54
C SER A 98 -3.01 -9.95 6.83
N ALA A 99 -4.06 -9.56 7.59
CA ALA A 99 -5.41 -9.38 7.05
C ALA A 99 -5.45 -8.38 5.90
N LYS A 100 -4.61 -7.31 5.96
CA LYS A 100 -4.48 -6.33 4.89
C LYS A 100 -3.97 -6.95 3.58
N SER A 101 -3.02 -7.88 3.64
CA SER A 101 -2.55 -8.62 2.45
C SER A 101 -3.66 -9.48 1.85
N TRP A 102 -4.55 -10.05 2.67
CA TRP A 102 -5.72 -10.80 2.19
C TRP A 102 -6.76 -9.91 1.51
N LEU A 103 -6.84 -8.61 1.83
CA LEU A 103 -7.68 -7.65 1.09
C LEU A 103 -7.23 -7.46 -0.37
N CYS A 104 -5.97 -7.76 -0.69
CA CYS A 104 -5.42 -7.64 -2.05
C CYS A 104 -5.51 -8.95 -2.82
N HIS A 105 -5.91 -10.07 -2.20
CA HIS A 105 -5.86 -11.38 -2.82
C HIS A 105 -6.99 -11.55 -3.86
N PRO A 106 -6.69 -11.63 -5.19
CA PRO A 106 -7.71 -11.68 -6.22
C PRO A 106 -8.46 -13.02 -6.30
N GLY A 107 -7.85 -14.11 -5.78
CA GLY A 107 -8.37 -15.48 -5.89
C GLY A 107 -9.27 -15.94 -4.74
N VAL A 108 -9.66 -15.04 -3.80
CA VAL A 108 -10.53 -15.38 -2.66
C VAL A 108 -11.68 -14.38 -2.52
N ASP A 109 -12.78 -14.84 -1.93
CA ASP A 109 -13.82 -13.91 -1.47
C ASP A 109 -13.34 -13.17 -0.20
N ARG A 110 -12.97 -11.92 -0.37
CA ARG A 110 -12.42 -11.06 0.68
C ARG A 110 -13.43 -10.69 1.77
N LYS A 111 -14.72 -10.98 1.55
CA LYS A 111 -15.83 -10.80 2.50
C LYS A 111 -16.25 -12.11 3.19
N ALA A 112 -15.76 -13.25 2.72
CA ALA A 112 -16.03 -14.55 3.35
C ALA A 112 -15.15 -14.75 4.60
N ALA A 113 -15.67 -15.51 5.58
CA ALA A 113 -15.00 -15.82 6.84
C ALA A 113 -13.89 -16.87 6.62
N ILE A 114 -12.74 -16.46 6.09
CA ILE A 114 -11.62 -17.32 5.72
C ILE A 114 -10.42 -17.26 6.69
N LEU A 115 -10.41 -16.31 7.62
CA LEU A 115 -9.29 -16.08 8.55
C LEU A 115 -9.64 -16.46 9.99
N PRO A 116 -8.74 -17.12 10.73
CA PRO A 116 -7.40 -17.59 10.33
C PRO A 116 -7.47 -18.65 9.24
N PHE A 117 -6.62 -18.56 8.23
CA PHE A 117 -6.69 -19.43 7.03
C PHE A 117 -6.48 -20.92 7.34
N ARG A 118 -5.73 -21.23 8.41
CA ARG A 118 -5.48 -22.61 8.89
C ARG A 118 -6.29 -22.99 10.12
N ALA A 119 -7.38 -22.29 10.40
CA ALA A 119 -8.30 -22.63 11.49
C ALA A 119 -8.95 -24.00 11.27
N GLY A 120 -9.24 -24.72 12.36
CA GLY A 120 -10.03 -25.94 12.32
C GLY A 120 -11.50 -25.67 11.94
N GLU A 121 -12.26 -26.72 11.66
CA GLU A 121 -13.68 -26.58 11.26
C GLU A 121 -14.54 -25.93 12.35
N GLU A 122 -14.23 -26.20 13.62
CA GLU A 122 -14.96 -25.65 14.77
C GLU A 122 -14.41 -24.30 15.28
N ASP A 123 -13.27 -23.83 14.72
CA ASP A 123 -12.67 -22.58 15.15
C ASP A 123 -13.41 -21.37 14.54
N ARG A 124 -13.47 -20.29 15.31
CA ARG A 124 -14.03 -19.02 14.85
C ARG A 124 -13.23 -18.47 13.69
N ARG A 125 -13.94 -17.95 12.70
CA ARG A 125 -13.35 -17.26 11.54
C ARG A 125 -13.98 -15.91 11.29
N VAL A 126 -13.24 -15.05 10.65
CA VAL A 126 -13.66 -13.72 10.19
C VAL A 126 -13.22 -13.50 8.75
N SER A 127 -13.81 -12.53 8.09
CA SER A 127 -13.32 -12.10 6.78
C SER A 127 -12.09 -11.18 6.90
N PRO A 128 -11.27 -11.04 5.86
CA PRO A 128 -10.24 -10.00 5.78
C PRO A 128 -10.80 -8.60 6.06
N LEU A 129 -11.97 -8.30 5.50
CA LEU A 129 -12.69 -7.05 5.73
C LEU A 129 -13.06 -6.84 7.20
N ASP A 130 -13.65 -7.86 7.87
CA ASP A 130 -14.04 -7.78 9.28
C ASP A 130 -12.80 -7.63 10.18
N ALA A 131 -11.70 -8.33 9.90
CA ALA A 131 -10.46 -8.18 10.65
C ALA A 131 -9.92 -6.73 10.59
N CYS A 132 -9.86 -6.13 9.40
CA CYS A 132 -9.44 -4.73 9.22
C CYS A 132 -10.42 -3.77 9.90
N THR A 133 -11.72 -4.04 9.83
CA THR A 133 -12.76 -3.27 10.55
C THR A 133 -12.52 -3.30 12.06
N ARG A 134 -12.18 -4.45 12.64
CA ARG A 134 -11.91 -4.58 14.09
C ARG A 134 -10.65 -3.84 14.51
N TYR A 135 -9.61 -3.76 13.66
CA TYR A 135 -8.42 -2.94 13.94
C TYR A 135 -8.79 -1.46 13.99
N LEU A 136 -9.50 -0.96 12.98
CA LEU A 136 -9.93 0.43 12.93
C LEU A 136 -10.92 0.77 14.04
N LYS A 137 -11.87 -0.13 14.33
CA LYS A 137 -12.84 0.04 15.42
C LYS A 137 -12.16 0.14 16.78
N HIS A 138 -11.13 -0.67 17.04
CA HIS A 138 -10.33 -0.56 18.26
C HIS A 138 -9.68 0.83 18.38
N ILE A 139 -9.14 1.37 17.29
CA ILE A 139 -8.55 2.72 17.27
C ILE A 139 -9.61 3.79 17.54
N VAL A 140 -10.79 3.69 16.92
CA VAL A 140 -11.92 4.61 17.12
C VAL A 140 -12.37 4.60 18.59
N GLU A 141 -12.58 3.43 19.15
CA GLU A 141 -13.01 3.26 20.54
C GLU A 141 -11.96 3.79 21.53
N ALA A 142 -10.68 3.47 21.30
CA ALA A 142 -9.57 3.96 22.12
C ALA A 142 -9.47 5.49 22.08
N TRP A 143 -9.59 6.10 20.91
CA TRP A 143 -9.64 7.55 20.77
C TRP A 143 -10.82 8.15 21.53
N ASN A 144 -12.01 7.61 21.36
CA ASN A 144 -13.22 8.11 21.98
C ASN A 144 -13.16 8.03 23.50
N ALA A 145 -12.57 6.97 24.04
CA ALA A 145 -12.38 6.81 25.48
C ALA A 145 -11.35 7.79 26.09
N ASN A 146 -10.29 8.16 25.33
CA ASN A 146 -9.15 8.90 25.89
C ASN A 146 -9.09 10.35 25.46
N ILE A 147 -9.46 10.69 24.22
CA ILE A 147 -9.41 12.06 23.67
C ILE A 147 -10.80 12.70 23.68
N ALA A 148 -11.80 12.07 23.08
CA ALA A 148 -13.15 12.63 23.00
C ALA A 148 -13.85 12.64 24.37
N LYS A 149 -13.70 11.55 25.14
CA LYS A 149 -14.36 11.39 26.44
C LYS A 149 -15.86 11.70 26.34
N ALA A 150 -16.32 12.74 27.04
CA ALA A 150 -17.72 13.16 27.04
C ALA A 150 -18.06 14.27 26.03
N VAL A 151 -17.12 14.63 25.13
CA VAL A 151 -17.31 15.71 24.15
C VAL A 151 -17.65 15.11 22.79
N PRO A 152 -18.91 15.15 22.33
CA PRO A 152 -19.31 14.51 21.07
C PRO A 152 -18.55 15.04 19.84
N GLU A 153 -18.24 16.33 19.81
CA GLU A 153 -17.54 17.01 18.72
C GLU A 153 -16.06 16.59 18.59
N HIS A 154 -15.52 15.91 19.61
CA HIS A 154 -14.16 15.37 19.60
C HIS A 154 -14.09 13.88 19.21
N ARG A 155 -15.23 13.22 19.07
CA ARG A 155 -15.26 11.81 18.63
C ARG A 155 -14.56 11.65 17.28
N LEU A 156 -13.89 10.51 17.09
CA LEU A 156 -13.09 10.28 15.90
C LEU A 156 -13.95 10.25 14.62
N GLU A 157 -15.17 9.78 14.72
CA GLU A 157 -16.11 9.63 13.61
C GLU A 157 -16.49 10.98 12.97
N VAL A 158 -16.39 12.07 13.73
CA VAL A 158 -16.72 13.42 13.22
C VAL A 158 -15.47 14.23 12.83
N GLN A 159 -14.26 13.66 12.98
CA GLN A 159 -13.04 14.33 12.58
C GLN A 159 -12.73 14.11 11.09
N GLU A 160 -11.80 14.91 10.55
CA GLU A 160 -11.21 14.67 9.23
C GLU A 160 -10.14 13.58 9.37
N VAL A 161 -10.36 12.43 8.74
CA VAL A 161 -9.47 11.27 8.82
C VAL A 161 -8.78 11.05 7.48
N ILE A 162 -7.46 10.99 7.52
CA ILE A 162 -6.62 10.55 6.40
C ILE A 162 -6.16 9.13 6.70
N LEU A 163 -6.67 8.16 5.93
CA LEU A 163 -6.31 6.75 6.06
C LEU A 163 -5.32 6.37 4.96
N THR A 164 -4.22 5.71 5.31
CA THR A 164 -3.22 5.36 4.31
C THR A 164 -3.43 3.98 3.70
N VAL A 165 -3.03 3.87 2.44
CA VAL A 165 -3.05 2.63 1.66
C VAL A 165 -1.75 2.50 0.87
N PRO A 166 -1.26 1.30 0.56
CA PRO A 166 -0.17 1.11 -0.38
C PRO A 166 -0.46 1.77 -1.73
N ALA A 167 0.56 2.38 -2.33
CA ALA A 167 0.41 3.00 -3.66
C ALA A 167 -0.02 1.99 -4.74
N SER A 168 0.37 0.75 -4.54
CA SER A 168 0.14 -0.40 -5.43
C SER A 168 -1.23 -1.09 -5.26
N PHE A 169 -2.08 -0.65 -4.30
CA PHE A 169 -3.42 -1.24 -4.12
C PHE A 169 -4.29 -1.07 -5.36
N ASP A 170 -4.95 -2.16 -5.77
CA ASP A 170 -5.99 -2.12 -6.79
C ASP A 170 -7.26 -1.40 -6.29
N ALA A 171 -8.16 -1.07 -7.21
CA ALA A 171 -9.41 -0.38 -6.88
C ALA A 171 -10.23 -1.16 -5.85
N ALA A 172 -10.34 -2.47 -5.98
CA ALA A 172 -11.13 -3.32 -5.08
C ALA A 172 -10.55 -3.33 -3.66
N ALA A 173 -9.22 -3.39 -3.49
CA ALA A 173 -8.59 -3.32 -2.17
C ALA A 173 -8.78 -1.95 -1.52
N ARG A 174 -8.75 -0.85 -2.31
CA ARG A 174 -9.04 0.50 -1.83
C ARG A 174 -10.49 0.62 -1.37
N ASP A 175 -11.45 0.13 -2.15
CA ASP A 175 -12.88 0.15 -1.81
C ASP A 175 -13.17 -0.65 -0.54
N LEU A 176 -12.57 -1.84 -0.40
CA LEU A 176 -12.70 -2.65 0.81
C LEU A 176 -12.07 -1.97 2.04
N THR A 177 -10.98 -1.22 1.85
CA THR A 177 -10.38 -0.42 2.93
C THR A 177 -11.31 0.71 3.37
N ILE A 178 -11.96 1.39 2.42
CA ILE A 178 -12.99 2.40 2.70
C ILE A 178 -14.20 1.76 3.41
N GLU A 179 -14.64 0.59 2.94
CA GLU A 179 -15.77 -0.15 3.55
C GLU A 179 -15.44 -0.54 5.01
N ALA A 180 -14.22 -1.03 5.28
CA ALA A 180 -13.76 -1.33 6.63
C ALA A 180 -13.75 -0.08 7.54
N ALA A 181 -13.30 1.06 7.01
CA ALA A 181 -13.27 2.32 7.74
C ALA A 181 -14.68 2.83 8.05
N ARG A 182 -15.60 2.78 7.09
CA ARG A 182 -17.01 3.15 7.29
C ARG A 182 -17.70 2.22 8.29
N ALA A 183 -17.44 0.92 8.21
CA ALA A 183 -17.95 -0.04 9.18
C ALA A 183 -17.40 0.18 10.60
N ALA A 184 -16.24 0.82 10.73
CA ALA A 184 -15.69 1.29 12.00
C ALA A 184 -16.23 2.67 12.44
N GLY A 185 -17.08 3.32 11.62
CA GLY A 185 -17.72 4.62 11.90
C GLY A 185 -17.03 5.84 11.28
N LEU A 186 -15.99 5.65 10.44
CA LEU A 186 -15.24 6.74 9.83
C LEU A 186 -15.86 7.16 8.50
N GLU A 187 -16.69 8.21 8.51
CA GLU A 187 -17.40 8.70 7.31
C GLU A 187 -16.64 9.83 6.58
N ASN A 188 -16.00 10.74 7.33
CA ASN A 188 -15.24 11.86 6.78
C ASN A 188 -13.79 11.43 6.49
N LEU A 189 -13.63 10.61 5.46
CA LEU A 189 -12.42 9.86 5.15
C LEU A 189 -11.82 10.29 3.81
N THR A 190 -10.49 10.49 3.81
CA THR A 190 -9.67 10.63 2.60
C THR A 190 -8.59 9.56 2.62
N LEU A 191 -8.36 8.88 1.49
CA LEU A 191 -7.22 7.98 1.34
C LEU A 191 -5.97 8.75 0.90
N LEU A 192 -4.81 8.32 1.42
CA LEU A 192 -3.49 8.80 1.02
C LEU A 192 -2.55 7.61 0.80
N GLU A 193 -1.66 7.69 -0.16
CA GLU A 193 -0.67 6.64 -0.38
C GLU A 193 0.44 6.66 0.67
N GLU A 194 0.81 5.48 1.17
CA GLU A 194 1.86 5.30 2.19
C GLU A 194 3.19 5.98 1.82
N PRO A 195 3.74 5.85 0.60
CA PRO A 195 4.98 6.55 0.24
C PRO A 195 4.83 8.08 0.19
N GLN A 196 3.67 8.59 -0.18
CA GLN A 196 3.39 10.03 -0.09
C GLN A 196 3.32 10.47 1.38
N ALA A 197 2.64 9.70 2.23
CA ALA A 197 2.56 9.98 3.66
C ALA A 197 3.95 9.97 4.30
N ALA A 198 4.81 8.98 3.99
CA ALA A 198 6.18 8.92 4.47
C ALA A 198 6.99 10.18 4.06
N PHE A 199 6.81 10.65 2.82
CA PHE A 199 7.46 11.87 2.36
C PHE A 199 6.91 13.12 3.05
N TYR A 200 5.60 13.20 3.30
CA TYR A 200 4.99 14.29 4.08
C TYR A 200 5.52 14.33 5.53
N ALA A 201 5.75 13.17 6.16
CA ALA A 201 6.39 13.12 7.48
C ALA A 201 7.83 13.65 7.46
N TRP A 202 8.57 13.35 6.40
CA TRP A 202 9.92 13.86 6.21
C TRP A 202 9.91 15.38 6.06
N LEU A 203 8.98 15.95 5.29
CA LEU A 203 8.78 17.41 5.16
C LEU A 203 8.41 18.05 6.52
N ASP A 204 7.46 17.45 7.26
CA ASP A 204 7.04 17.94 8.58
C ASP A 204 8.21 17.98 9.58
N ASN A 205 9.04 16.94 9.58
CA ASN A 205 10.20 16.85 10.47
C ASN A 205 11.27 17.90 10.19
N LEU A 206 11.51 18.24 8.94
CA LEU A 206 12.52 19.22 8.54
C LEU A 206 11.99 20.66 8.53
N GLY A 207 10.67 20.84 8.50
CA GLY A 207 10.11 22.17 8.30
C GLY A 207 10.67 22.79 7.02
N ASP A 208 11.09 24.06 7.07
CA ASP A 208 11.66 24.74 5.90
C ASP A 208 13.05 24.24 5.46
N ASP A 209 13.76 23.51 6.33
CA ASP A 209 15.11 22.98 6.05
C ASP A 209 15.12 21.87 4.98
N TRP A 210 13.96 21.30 4.62
CA TRP A 210 13.89 20.32 3.54
C TRP A 210 14.43 20.85 2.21
N ARG A 211 14.31 22.17 1.96
CA ARG A 211 14.83 22.85 0.77
C ARG A 211 16.36 22.82 0.68
N ASN A 212 17.05 22.61 1.80
CA ASN A 212 18.50 22.43 1.86
C ASN A 212 18.92 20.97 1.64
N SER A 213 17.97 20.05 1.76
CA SER A 213 18.22 18.60 1.65
C SER A 213 18.03 18.06 0.24
N VAL A 214 17.26 18.73 -0.60
CA VAL A 214 17.00 18.38 -2.01
C VAL A 214 17.06 19.60 -2.90
N ALA A 215 17.39 19.40 -4.17
CA ALA A 215 17.52 20.44 -5.19
C ALA A 215 16.62 20.13 -6.40
N VAL A 216 16.34 21.14 -7.22
CA VAL A 216 15.64 20.96 -8.50
C VAL A 216 16.39 19.97 -9.36
N GLY A 217 15.68 18.98 -9.89
CA GLY A 217 16.23 17.88 -10.68
C GLY A 217 16.61 16.65 -9.84
N ASP A 218 16.51 16.70 -8.51
CA ASP A 218 16.66 15.52 -7.69
C ASP A 218 15.53 14.52 -7.96
N LEU A 219 15.90 13.24 -8.03
CA LEU A 219 14.98 12.12 -8.14
C LEU A 219 15.06 11.31 -6.84
N VAL A 220 14.02 11.38 -6.02
CA VAL A 220 13.97 10.71 -4.73
C VAL A 220 13.24 9.37 -4.87
N LEU A 221 13.92 8.28 -4.53
CA LEU A 221 13.30 6.96 -4.35
C LEU A 221 12.72 6.87 -2.94
N VAL A 222 11.42 6.70 -2.81
CA VAL A 222 10.81 6.22 -1.57
C VAL A 222 10.80 4.70 -1.63
N ALA A 223 11.58 4.08 -0.76
CA ALA A 223 11.66 2.63 -0.62
C ALA A 223 10.92 2.23 0.66
N ASP A 224 9.76 1.63 0.52
CA ASP A 224 8.94 1.15 1.63
C ASP A 224 9.00 -0.38 1.70
N VAL A 225 9.65 -0.93 2.73
CA VAL A 225 9.69 -2.36 2.99
C VAL A 225 9.04 -2.64 4.34
N GLY A 226 7.77 -2.96 4.26
CA GLY A 226 6.91 -3.24 5.40
C GLY A 226 6.96 -4.70 5.87
N GLY A 227 5.99 -5.07 6.71
CA GLY A 227 5.85 -6.46 7.17
C GLY A 227 5.37 -7.41 6.08
N GLY A 228 4.42 -6.99 5.26
CA GLY A 228 3.81 -7.84 4.22
C GLY A 228 4.18 -7.47 2.79
N THR A 229 4.59 -6.23 2.55
CA THR A 229 4.76 -5.68 1.19
C THR A 229 6.02 -4.88 1.03
N THR A 230 6.47 -4.75 -0.21
CA THR A 230 7.51 -3.83 -0.66
C THR A 230 6.95 -2.96 -1.75
N ASP A 231 7.07 -1.65 -1.58
CA ASP A 231 6.61 -0.63 -2.52
C ASP A 231 7.74 0.35 -2.86
N PHE A 232 7.86 0.70 -4.15
CA PHE A 232 8.82 1.69 -4.65
C PHE A 232 8.09 2.85 -5.32
N THR A 233 8.48 4.07 -4.99
CA THR A 233 7.92 5.27 -5.62
C THR A 233 9.03 6.25 -5.97
N LEU A 234 8.99 6.85 -7.15
CA LEU A 234 9.89 7.92 -7.57
C LEU A 234 9.18 9.27 -7.50
N ILE A 235 9.83 10.21 -6.82
CA ILE A 235 9.38 11.60 -6.68
C ILE A 235 10.46 12.51 -7.25
N GLU A 236 10.09 13.36 -8.19
CA GLU A 236 10.95 14.37 -8.79
C GLU A 236 10.80 15.70 -8.05
N VAL A 237 11.91 16.35 -7.80
CA VAL A 237 11.97 17.71 -7.26
C VAL A 237 12.05 18.70 -8.42
N ASN A 238 11.02 19.50 -8.59
CA ASN A 238 10.88 20.49 -9.68
C ASN A 238 10.89 21.91 -9.13
N GLU A 239 10.91 22.88 -10.03
CA GLU A 239 10.66 24.29 -9.74
C GLU A 239 9.31 24.72 -10.31
N GLU A 240 8.52 25.39 -9.51
CA GLU A 240 7.26 25.98 -9.94
C GLU A 240 7.08 27.37 -9.34
N ALA A 241 6.87 28.35 -10.18
CA ALA A 241 6.75 29.77 -9.77
C ALA A 241 7.88 30.25 -8.85
N GLY A 242 9.10 29.77 -9.06
CA GLY A 242 10.28 30.12 -8.27
C GLY A 242 10.41 29.37 -6.93
N ASN A 243 9.58 28.36 -6.69
CA ASN A 243 9.64 27.50 -5.50
C ASN A 243 9.87 26.04 -5.87
N LEU A 244 10.53 25.30 -4.96
CA LEU A 244 10.65 23.85 -5.10
C LEU A 244 9.26 23.20 -5.02
N ALA A 245 8.96 22.35 -5.98
CA ALA A 245 7.76 21.55 -6.07
C ALA A 245 8.12 20.06 -6.16
N LEU A 246 7.21 19.20 -5.72
CA LEU A 246 7.40 17.76 -5.69
C LEU A 246 6.36 17.09 -6.60
N THR A 247 6.83 16.27 -7.53
CA THR A 247 5.96 15.55 -8.46
C THR A 247 6.25 14.06 -8.42
N ARG A 248 5.21 13.25 -8.17
CA ARG A 248 5.33 11.78 -8.25
C ARG A 248 5.48 11.38 -9.71
N LEU A 249 6.61 10.71 -10.05
CA LEU A 249 6.89 10.24 -11.41
C LEU A 249 6.40 8.83 -11.66
N ALA A 250 6.60 7.92 -10.71
CA ALA A 250 6.32 6.50 -10.91
C ALA A 250 6.01 5.78 -9.60
N VAL A 251 5.23 4.72 -9.71
CA VAL A 251 4.91 3.75 -8.65
C VAL A 251 5.25 2.36 -9.17
N GLY A 252 5.85 1.54 -8.31
CA GLY A 252 6.17 0.13 -8.59
C GLY A 252 4.97 -0.80 -8.48
N ASP A 253 5.19 -2.05 -8.87
CA ASP A 253 4.21 -3.12 -8.74
C ASP A 253 3.97 -3.45 -7.25
N HIS A 254 2.81 -4.02 -6.94
CA HIS A 254 2.48 -4.49 -5.60
C HIS A 254 3.23 -5.80 -5.30
N LEU A 255 4.29 -5.73 -4.51
CA LEU A 255 5.08 -6.88 -4.16
C LEU A 255 4.66 -7.43 -2.79
N LEU A 256 3.99 -8.58 -2.76
CA LEU A 256 3.78 -9.33 -1.52
C LEU A 256 5.10 -9.97 -1.09
N LEU A 257 5.96 -9.14 -0.54
CA LEU A 257 7.33 -9.45 -0.12
C LEU A 257 7.73 -8.48 1.00
N GLY A 258 8.02 -9.00 2.19
CA GLY A 258 8.35 -8.16 3.33
C GLY A 258 8.84 -8.96 4.54
N GLY A 259 8.67 -8.39 5.72
CA GLY A 259 9.07 -8.98 6.99
C GLY A 259 8.49 -10.37 7.26
N ASP A 260 7.26 -10.65 6.81
CA ASP A 260 6.59 -11.95 6.98
C ASP A 260 7.33 -13.06 6.21
N ASN A 261 7.82 -12.75 4.99
CA ASN A 261 8.66 -13.67 4.21
C ASN A 261 10.02 -13.91 4.91
N MET A 262 10.57 -12.85 5.50
CA MET A 262 11.82 -12.92 6.26
C MET A 262 11.67 -13.78 7.52
N ASP A 263 10.56 -13.66 8.24
CA ASP A 263 10.23 -14.47 9.41
C ASP A 263 10.16 -15.96 9.05
N LEU A 264 9.49 -16.27 7.94
CA LEU A 264 9.41 -17.65 7.44
C LEU A 264 10.78 -18.19 7.04
N ALA A 265 11.61 -17.41 6.36
CA ALA A 265 12.96 -17.81 5.98
C ALA A 265 13.86 -18.09 7.21
N VAL A 266 13.80 -17.23 8.23
CA VAL A 266 14.49 -17.44 9.50
C VAL A 266 13.97 -18.68 10.23
N ALA A 267 12.64 -18.91 10.23
CA ALA A 267 12.04 -20.11 10.81
C ALA A 267 12.53 -21.40 10.12
N HIS A 268 12.63 -21.39 8.79
CA HIS A 268 13.21 -22.53 8.04
C HIS A 268 14.67 -22.75 8.39
N THR A 269 15.46 -21.70 8.56
CA THR A 269 16.85 -21.78 8.99
C THR A 269 16.97 -22.42 10.37
N ALA A 270 16.14 -21.98 11.32
CA ALA A 270 16.10 -22.57 12.67
C ALA A 270 15.64 -24.04 12.64
N ALA A 271 14.62 -24.36 11.84
CA ALA A 271 14.12 -25.73 11.67
C ALA A 271 15.18 -26.66 11.04
N ALA A 272 15.98 -26.16 10.09
CA ALA A 272 17.10 -26.90 9.52
C ALA A 272 18.20 -27.16 10.56
N GLY A 273 18.48 -26.19 11.45
CA GLY A 273 19.38 -26.36 12.58
C GLY A 273 18.93 -27.45 13.55
N LEU A 274 17.62 -27.43 13.92
CA LEU A 274 17.01 -28.48 14.75
C LEU A 274 17.03 -29.86 14.09
N ALA A 275 16.77 -29.92 12.78
CA ALA A 275 16.80 -31.19 12.04
C ALA A 275 18.20 -31.83 12.03
N LYS A 276 19.27 -31.01 11.93
CA LYS A 276 20.66 -31.47 12.06
C LYS A 276 20.94 -32.05 13.46
N ALA A 277 20.26 -31.53 14.49
CA ALA A 277 20.30 -32.05 15.87
C ALA A 277 19.30 -33.19 16.13
N GLY A 278 18.66 -33.74 15.10
CA GLY A 278 17.76 -34.89 15.19
C GLY A 278 16.29 -34.55 15.51
N THR A 279 15.91 -33.26 15.57
CA THR A 279 14.53 -32.83 15.84
C THR A 279 13.84 -32.35 14.57
N LYS A 280 12.76 -33.02 14.14
CA LYS A 280 11.95 -32.60 13.00
C LYS A 280 10.65 -31.98 13.49
N LEU A 281 10.28 -30.83 12.95
CA LEU A 281 9.05 -30.12 13.24
C LEU A 281 7.90 -30.60 12.34
N ASP A 282 6.69 -30.65 12.89
CA ASP A 282 5.47 -30.77 12.07
C ASP A 282 4.95 -29.40 11.62
N GLY A 283 3.84 -29.39 10.83
CA GLY A 283 3.26 -28.17 10.30
C GLY A 283 2.79 -27.18 11.36
N GLY A 284 2.21 -27.66 12.45
CA GLY A 284 1.78 -26.81 13.57
C GLY A 284 2.97 -26.21 14.33
N GLN A 285 4.01 -27.02 14.56
CA GLN A 285 5.26 -26.57 15.17
C GLN A 285 6.03 -25.60 14.25
N MET A 286 6.00 -25.82 12.94
CA MET A 286 6.60 -24.89 11.98
C MET A 286 5.91 -23.53 11.98
N LEU A 287 4.58 -23.50 12.15
CA LEU A 287 3.83 -22.26 12.27
C LEU A 287 4.19 -21.51 13.56
N GLN A 288 4.27 -22.22 14.72
CA GLN A 288 4.77 -21.62 15.98
C GLN A 288 6.21 -21.12 15.84
N MET A 289 7.06 -21.89 15.13
CA MET A 289 8.45 -21.51 14.85
C MET A 289 8.51 -20.16 14.09
N THR A 290 7.62 -19.91 13.13
CA THR A 290 7.60 -18.65 12.38
C THR A 290 7.36 -17.45 13.29
N TYR A 291 6.38 -17.54 14.22
CA TYR A 291 6.14 -16.45 15.18
C TYR A 291 7.28 -16.27 16.20
N ALA A 292 7.86 -17.37 16.66
CA ALA A 292 9.00 -17.31 17.59
C ALA A 292 10.28 -16.80 16.89
N ALA A 293 10.49 -17.15 15.62
CA ALA A 293 11.58 -16.66 14.79
C ALA A 293 11.46 -15.14 14.53
N ARG A 294 10.24 -14.61 14.33
CA ARG A 294 10.01 -13.17 14.25
C ARG A 294 10.55 -12.44 15.48
N GLN A 295 10.18 -12.90 16.68
CA GLN A 295 10.64 -12.27 17.93
C GLN A 295 12.16 -12.34 18.07
N ALA A 296 12.77 -13.50 17.80
CA ALA A 296 14.22 -13.67 17.86
C ALA A 296 14.94 -12.80 16.82
N LYS A 297 14.42 -12.71 15.59
CA LYS A 297 14.93 -11.84 14.52
C LYS A 297 14.91 -10.37 14.94
N GLU A 298 13.77 -9.90 15.44
CA GLU A 298 13.61 -8.50 15.89
C GLU A 298 14.58 -8.17 17.02
N GLN A 299 14.74 -9.05 18.02
CA GLN A 299 15.70 -8.87 19.11
C GLN A 299 17.13 -8.79 18.59
N LEU A 300 17.55 -9.73 17.73
CA LEU A 300 18.89 -9.77 17.18
C LEU A 300 19.20 -8.52 16.34
N LEU A 301 18.27 -8.06 15.53
CA LEU A 301 18.49 -6.90 14.65
C LEU A 301 18.43 -5.57 15.42
N ALA A 302 17.66 -5.50 16.52
CA ALA A 302 17.57 -4.31 17.37
C ALA A 302 18.80 -4.10 18.27
N ASP A 303 19.44 -5.17 18.76
CA ASP A 303 20.59 -5.08 19.64
C ASP A 303 21.84 -5.71 19.01
N ALA A 304 22.74 -4.88 18.49
CA ALA A 304 23.97 -5.32 17.84
C ALA A 304 24.91 -6.15 18.75
N LYS A 305 24.73 -6.09 20.07
CA LYS A 305 25.56 -6.85 21.03
C LYS A 305 25.11 -8.31 21.16
N LEU A 306 23.85 -8.60 20.83
CA LEU A 306 23.34 -9.98 20.88
C LEU A 306 23.91 -10.80 19.72
N THR A 307 24.57 -11.88 20.03
CA THR A 307 25.12 -12.83 19.03
C THR A 307 24.18 -13.98 18.73
N LYS A 308 23.20 -14.23 19.61
CA LYS A 308 22.16 -15.27 19.48
C LYS A 308 20.91 -14.88 20.26
N ALA A 309 19.77 -15.44 19.86
CA ALA A 309 18.49 -15.29 20.56
C ALA A 309 17.80 -16.66 20.76
N PRO A 310 17.15 -16.89 21.91
CA PRO A 310 16.46 -18.12 22.17
C PRO A 310 15.12 -18.20 21.43
N ILE A 311 14.84 -19.32 20.79
CA ILE A 311 13.54 -19.71 20.28
C ILE A 311 12.99 -20.85 21.12
N THR A 312 11.73 -20.76 21.52
CA THR A 312 11.06 -21.81 22.30
C THR A 312 9.69 -22.06 21.70
N ILE A 313 9.40 -23.30 21.34
CA ILE A 313 8.09 -23.76 20.86
C ILE A 313 7.61 -24.97 21.65
N LEU A 314 6.32 -25.27 21.57
CA LEU A 314 5.71 -26.40 22.29
C LEU A 314 6.09 -27.73 21.63
N GLY A 315 6.53 -28.69 22.44
CA GLY A 315 6.76 -30.07 22.02
C GLY A 315 5.44 -30.86 21.88
N LYS A 316 5.50 -32.04 21.27
CA LYS A 316 4.35 -32.98 21.21
C LYS A 316 4.20 -33.73 22.52
N GLY A 317 2.98 -33.76 23.07
CA GLY A 317 2.66 -34.64 24.21
C GLY A 317 1.28 -34.36 24.82
N ARG A 318 0.57 -35.42 25.20
CA ARG A 318 -0.74 -35.36 25.90
C ARG A 318 -0.60 -35.12 27.42
N SER A 319 0.61 -35.05 27.96
CA SER A 319 0.85 -34.87 29.40
C SER A 319 1.29 -33.43 29.70
N VAL A 320 1.01 -32.95 30.92
CA VAL A 320 1.40 -31.64 31.48
C VAL A 320 2.94 -31.42 31.44
N VAL A 321 3.71 -32.44 31.07
CA VAL A 321 5.18 -32.44 30.90
C VAL A 321 5.57 -32.65 29.42
N SER A 322 4.80 -32.16 28.47
CA SER A 322 5.27 -32.10 27.08
C SER A 322 6.44 -31.11 26.98
N GLY A 323 7.63 -31.65 26.68
CA GLY A 323 8.85 -30.86 26.64
C GLY A 323 8.76 -29.70 25.66
N THR A 324 9.39 -28.61 25.98
CA THR A 324 9.59 -27.49 25.03
C THR A 324 10.77 -27.80 24.11
N ILE A 325 10.63 -27.49 22.83
CA ILE A 325 11.71 -27.48 21.86
C ILE A 325 12.39 -26.12 21.95
N LYS A 326 13.70 -26.13 22.23
CA LYS A 326 14.51 -24.91 22.34
C LYS A 326 15.56 -24.88 21.26
N TYR A 327 15.82 -23.71 20.70
CA TYR A 327 16.87 -23.48 19.73
C TYR A 327 17.50 -22.11 19.97
N GLU A 328 18.82 -22.02 19.94
CA GLU A 328 19.57 -20.77 19.99
C GLU A 328 19.85 -20.33 18.56
N LEU A 329 19.13 -19.32 18.09
CA LEU A 329 19.28 -18.77 16.74
C LEU A 329 20.50 -17.85 16.66
N PRO A 330 21.55 -18.18 15.88
CA PRO A 330 22.72 -17.31 15.72
C PRO A 330 22.38 -16.07 14.88
N ARG A 331 22.97 -14.91 15.24
CA ARG A 331 22.90 -13.68 14.42
C ARG A 331 23.42 -13.90 13.02
N SER A 332 24.56 -14.61 12.88
CA SER A 332 25.18 -14.90 11.57
C SER A 332 24.21 -15.57 10.60
N ASP A 333 23.37 -16.48 11.09
CA ASP A 333 22.40 -17.20 10.27
C ASP A 333 21.27 -16.27 9.83
N VAL A 334 20.82 -15.38 10.74
CA VAL A 334 19.80 -14.37 10.43
C VAL A 334 20.33 -13.38 9.39
N GLU A 335 21.53 -12.84 9.60
CA GLU A 335 22.14 -11.88 8.68
C GLU A 335 22.38 -12.50 7.30
N ALA A 336 22.94 -13.71 7.22
CA ALA A 336 23.16 -14.39 5.95
C ALA A 336 21.85 -14.59 5.16
N VAL A 337 20.80 -15.10 5.80
CA VAL A 337 19.55 -15.36 5.10
C VAL A 337 18.81 -14.07 4.73
N LEU A 338 18.88 -13.02 5.55
CA LEU A 338 18.18 -11.77 5.28
C LEU A 338 18.97 -10.87 4.33
N VAL A 339 20.26 -10.67 4.55
CA VAL A 339 21.08 -9.77 3.73
C VAL A 339 21.29 -10.35 2.34
N ASP A 340 21.73 -11.61 2.25
CA ASP A 340 22.06 -12.20 0.94
C ASP A 340 20.84 -12.81 0.24
N GLY A 341 19.82 -13.25 1.00
CA GLY A 341 18.58 -13.79 0.43
C GLY A 341 17.61 -12.72 -0.06
N PHE A 342 17.39 -11.68 0.74
CA PHE A 342 16.40 -10.64 0.42
C PHE A 342 16.98 -9.38 -0.20
N PHE A 343 18.26 -9.10 0.02
CA PHE A 343 18.96 -7.95 -0.57
C PHE A 343 20.23 -8.39 -1.31
N PRO A 344 20.14 -9.34 -2.26
CA PRO A 344 21.32 -9.81 -2.98
C PRO A 344 22.00 -8.68 -3.72
N GLU A 345 23.33 -8.73 -3.80
CA GLU A 345 24.07 -7.91 -4.75
C GLU A 345 23.70 -8.36 -6.16
N CYS A 346 23.32 -7.44 -7.00
CA CYS A 346 22.91 -7.73 -8.37
C CYS A 346 23.26 -6.57 -9.30
N GLU A 347 23.37 -6.90 -10.59
CA GLU A 347 23.53 -5.88 -11.62
C GLU A 347 22.24 -5.06 -11.77
N ARG A 348 22.38 -3.81 -12.24
CA ARG A 348 21.26 -2.94 -12.50
C ARG A 348 20.25 -3.53 -13.49
N THR A 349 20.70 -4.36 -14.42
CA THR A 349 19.88 -5.03 -15.43
C THR A 349 19.27 -6.35 -14.93
N ALA A 350 19.38 -6.65 -13.64
CA ALA A 350 18.83 -7.88 -13.08
C ALA A 350 17.31 -7.89 -13.15
N GLU A 351 16.77 -9.05 -13.51
CA GLU A 351 15.34 -9.30 -13.54
C GLU A 351 14.95 -10.27 -12.41
N PRO A 352 13.80 -10.07 -11.76
CA PRO A 352 13.29 -11.03 -10.79
C PRO A 352 13.02 -12.39 -11.44
N ALA A 353 13.27 -13.45 -10.69
CA ALA A 353 12.94 -14.80 -11.14
C ALA A 353 11.42 -14.94 -11.32
N ARG A 354 11.00 -15.43 -12.49
CA ARG A 354 9.59 -15.69 -12.78
C ARG A 354 9.15 -17.02 -12.20
N ALA A 355 7.94 -17.04 -11.59
CA ALA A 355 7.34 -18.30 -11.18
C ALA A 355 7.15 -19.21 -12.41
N ARG A 356 7.51 -20.49 -12.28
CA ARG A 356 7.08 -21.50 -13.24
C ARG A 356 5.60 -21.76 -12.97
N ALA A 357 4.76 -21.63 -13.99
CA ALA A 357 3.34 -21.97 -13.88
C ALA A 357 3.19 -23.43 -13.43
N SER A 358 2.61 -23.66 -12.25
CA SER A 358 2.20 -24.98 -11.80
C SER A 358 0.70 -25.12 -12.05
N GLY A 359 0.28 -26.28 -12.58
CA GLY A 359 -1.13 -26.54 -12.86
C GLY A 359 -2.01 -26.62 -11.59
N LEU A 360 -1.41 -26.87 -10.42
CA LEU A 360 -2.09 -26.91 -9.11
C LEU A 360 -1.18 -26.22 -8.09
N GLN A 361 -1.76 -25.32 -7.31
CA GLN A 361 -1.10 -24.63 -6.20
C GLN A 361 -2.00 -24.67 -4.96
N GLU A 362 -1.39 -24.70 -3.79
CA GLU A 362 -2.14 -24.49 -2.54
C GLU A 362 -2.72 -23.08 -2.51
N LEU A 363 -3.95 -22.98 -1.98
CA LEU A 363 -4.53 -21.66 -1.69
C LEU A 363 -3.75 -20.98 -0.58
N GLY A 364 -3.40 -19.71 -0.78
CA GLY A 364 -2.64 -18.90 0.18
C GLY A 364 -2.38 -17.52 -0.41
N LEU A 365 -1.70 -16.64 0.33
CA LEU A 365 -1.30 -15.34 -0.20
C LEU A 365 -0.40 -15.51 -1.44
N PRO A 366 -0.62 -14.73 -2.52
CA PRO A 366 0.13 -14.85 -3.77
C PRO A 366 1.49 -14.13 -3.65
N TYR A 367 2.38 -14.68 -2.82
CA TYR A 367 3.73 -14.15 -2.67
C TYR A 367 4.50 -14.16 -3.99
N VAL A 368 5.36 -13.16 -4.19
CA VAL A 368 6.26 -13.12 -5.35
C VAL A 368 7.21 -14.32 -5.35
N ALA A 369 7.58 -14.78 -6.54
CA ALA A 369 8.44 -15.95 -6.69
C ALA A 369 9.92 -15.67 -6.33
N ASP A 370 10.34 -14.43 -6.47
CA ASP A 370 11.72 -14.00 -6.16
C ASP A 370 11.73 -13.18 -4.86
N ALA A 371 12.47 -13.64 -3.88
CA ALA A 371 12.65 -12.94 -2.61
C ALA A 371 13.63 -11.76 -2.68
N GLY A 372 14.34 -11.57 -3.79
CA GLY A 372 15.38 -10.54 -3.93
C GLY A 372 14.83 -9.14 -4.16
N ILE A 373 14.60 -8.38 -3.11
CA ILE A 373 14.07 -6.99 -3.14
C ILE A 373 14.90 -6.11 -4.07
N THR A 374 16.22 -6.26 -4.07
CA THR A 374 17.13 -5.49 -4.94
C THR A 374 16.97 -5.82 -6.43
N ARG A 375 16.57 -7.07 -6.79
CA ARG A 375 16.24 -7.41 -8.20
C ARG A 375 14.92 -6.77 -8.64
N HIS A 376 13.92 -6.75 -7.77
CA HIS A 376 12.67 -6.03 -8.03
C HIS A 376 12.90 -4.52 -8.17
N LEU A 377 13.80 -3.95 -7.37
CA LEU A 377 14.21 -2.55 -7.51
C LEU A 377 14.89 -2.29 -8.86
N ALA A 378 15.82 -3.17 -9.28
CA ALA A 378 16.47 -3.06 -10.59
C ALA A 378 15.45 -3.07 -11.72
N HIS A 379 14.51 -4.03 -11.68
CA HIS A 379 13.41 -4.13 -12.65
C HIS A 379 12.54 -2.87 -12.68
N PHE A 380 12.12 -2.36 -11.51
CA PHE A 380 11.35 -1.13 -11.40
C PHE A 380 12.08 0.06 -12.05
N LEU A 381 13.35 0.29 -11.70
CA LEU A 381 14.14 1.40 -12.24
C LEU A 381 14.38 1.27 -13.74
N ASN A 382 14.58 0.04 -14.27
CA ASN A 382 14.75 -0.18 -15.70
C ASN A 382 13.49 0.15 -16.51
N ARG A 383 12.32 -0.28 -16.03
CA ARG A 383 11.03 0.07 -16.65
C ARG A 383 10.83 1.60 -16.70
N GLN A 384 11.20 2.31 -15.63
CA GLN A 384 11.10 3.76 -15.60
C GLN A 384 12.10 4.43 -16.54
N ALA A 385 13.32 3.89 -16.67
CA ALA A 385 14.31 4.38 -17.62
C ALA A 385 13.81 4.30 -19.06
N GLU A 386 13.18 3.21 -19.45
CA GLU A 386 12.59 3.02 -20.78
C GLU A 386 11.46 4.03 -21.02
N ALA A 387 10.57 4.22 -20.05
CA ALA A 387 9.48 5.19 -20.13
C ALA A 387 10.00 6.64 -20.22
N LEU A 388 11.06 6.98 -19.50
CA LEU A 388 11.70 8.32 -19.55
C LEU A 388 12.51 8.53 -20.83
N ALA A 389 13.16 7.50 -21.38
CA ALA A 389 13.90 7.57 -22.64
C ALA A 389 13.00 7.83 -23.85
N GLY A 390 11.75 7.38 -23.81
CA GLY A 390 10.73 7.71 -24.80
C GLY A 390 10.37 9.21 -24.82
N ARG A 391 10.74 9.94 -23.77
CA ARG A 391 10.36 11.35 -23.53
C ARG A 391 11.22 12.39 -24.23
N ASP A 392 12.47 12.10 -24.69
CA ASP A 392 13.37 13.13 -25.19
C ASP A 392 13.85 12.94 -26.64
N LYS A 393 13.68 14.04 -27.42
CA LYS A 393 14.31 14.55 -28.65
C LYS A 393 14.99 13.59 -29.68
N PRO A 394 14.97 13.90 -30.98
CA PRO A 394 15.52 13.08 -32.05
C PRO A 394 17.06 13.04 -32.00
N GLY A 395 17.60 12.03 -31.35
CA GLY A 395 19.04 11.74 -31.29
C GLY A 395 19.32 10.25 -31.40
N GLY A 396 20.40 9.84 -32.06
CA GLY A 396 20.69 8.45 -32.43
C GLY A 396 20.64 7.47 -31.27
N ALA A 397 20.18 6.26 -31.52
CA ALA A 397 19.81 5.20 -30.57
C ALA A 397 20.84 4.87 -29.45
N LYS A 398 22.14 5.00 -29.72
CA LYS A 398 23.21 4.76 -28.74
C LYS A 398 23.36 5.86 -27.69
N LYS A 399 23.14 7.14 -28.06
CA LYS A 399 23.15 8.26 -27.10
C LYS A 399 21.87 8.29 -26.27
N LYS A 400 20.73 7.84 -26.81
CA LYS A 400 19.46 7.69 -26.07
C LYS A 400 19.56 6.65 -24.97
N LYS A 401 20.20 5.48 -25.22
CA LYS A 401 20.33 4.40 -24.25
C LYS A 401 21.20 4.82 -23.05
N ALA A 402 22.33 5.48 -23.28
CA ALA A 402 23.22 5.95 -22.21
C ALA A 402 22.60 7.10 -21.38
N ALA A 403 21.83 8.00 -22.01
CA ALA A 403 21.11 9.05 -21.31
C ALA A 403 19.93 8.50 -20.49
N ALA A 404 19.20 7.50 -21.02
CA ALA A 404 18.13 6.82 -20.31
C ALA A 404 18.63 6.03 -19.10
N GLU A 405 19.78 5.36 -19.25
CA GLU A 405 20.44 4.63 -18.17
C GLU A 405 20.89 5.56 -17.02
N ALA A 406 21.25 6.81 -17.34
CA ALA A 406 21.61 7.83 -16.33
C ALA A 406 20.38 8.46 -15.65
N ILE A 407 19.28 8.63 -16.37
CA ILE A 407 18.09 9.41 -15.92
C ILE A 407 17.25 8.65 -14.87
N ALA A 408 17.31 7.32 -14.80
CA ALA A 408 16.48 6.54 -13.91
C ALA A 408 17.14 6.15 -12.57
N LEU A 409 18.38 6.55 -12.32
CA LEU A 409 18.98 6.37 -11.00
C LEU A 409 18.48 7.48 -10.06
N PRO A 410 17.98 7.13 -8.88
CA PRO A 410 17.63 8.12 -7.88
C PRO A 410 18.89 8.87 -7.42
N THR A 411 18.75 10.14 -7.07
CA THR A 411 19.82 10.95 -6.45
C THR A 411 19.79 10.85 -4.93
N ALA A 412 18.63 10.47 -4.40
CA ALA A 412 18.41 10.27 -2.98
C ALA A 412 17.42 9.13 -2.71
N VAL A 413 17.50 8.53 -1.53
CA VAL A 413 16.56 7.52 -1.05
C VAL A 413 15.96 7.95 0.29
N LEU A 414 14.64 7.86 0.40
CA LEU A 414 13.89 7.95 1.63
C LEU A 414 13.43 6.53 2.00
N PHE A 415 13.96 6.03 3.11
CA PHE A 415 13.58 4.74 3.64
C PHE A 415 12.28 4.83 4.44
N ASN A 416 11.39 3.87 4.27
CA ASN A 416 10.19 3.66 5.06
C ASN A 416 9.98 2.16 5.33
N GLY A 417 9.13 1.84 6.32
CA GLY A 417 8.82 0.46 6.70
C GLY A 417 9.80 -0.15 7.71
N GLY A 418 9.24 -1.03 8.55
CA GLY A 418 9.94 -1.59 9.72
C GLY A 418 11.16 -2.46 9.40
N VAL A 419 11.29 -2.99 8.20
CA VAL A 419 12.45 -3.79 7.77
C VAL A 419 13.72 -2.95 7.74
N PHE A 420 13.64 -1.69 7.37
CA PHE A 420 14.79 -0.79 7.33
C PHE A 420 15.26 -0.25 8.70
N LYS A 421 14.62 -0.63 9.79
CA LYS A 421 15.18 -0.45 11.14
C LYS A 421 16.48 -1.23 11.33
N ALA A 422 16.63 -2.34 10.63
CA ALA A 422 17.83 -3.16 10.63
C ALA A 422 18.92 -2.50 9.78
N ASP A 423 19.93 -1.91 10.44
CA ASP A 423 21.06 -1.27 9.75
C ASP A 423 21.74 -2.16 8.70
N PRO A 424 21.97 -3.47 8.92
CA PRO A 424 22.58 -4.32 7.90
C PRO A 424 21.77 -4.36 6.59
N LEU A 425 20.43 -4.38 6.67
CA LEU A 425 19.55 -4.44 5.50
C LEU A 425 19.51 -3.09 4.78
N ARG A 426 19.35 -2.01 5.53
CA ARG A 426 19.37 -0.64 4.99
C ARG A 426 20.70 -0.32 4.30
N ASN A 427 21.83 -0.67 4.94
CA ASN A 427 23.16 -0.45 4.39
C ASN A 427 23.40 -1.28 3.12
N ARG A 428 22.97 -2.56 3.09
CA ARG A 428 23.08 -3.39 1.89
C ARG A 428 22.27 -2.81 0.74
N PHE A 429 21.05 -2.36 0.97
CA PHE A 429 20.22 -1.71 -0.05
C PHE A 429 20.90 -0.46 -0.64
N LEU A 430 21.43 0.41 0.22
CA LEU A 430 22.14 1.62 -0.19
C LEU A 430 23.45 1.29 -0.94
N ASN A 431 24.18 0.25 -0.50
CA ASN A 431 25.39 -0.20 -1.17
C ASN A 431 25.13 -0.72 -2.59
N VAL A 432 24.05 -1.45 -2.80
CA VAL A 432 23.63 -1.91 -4.14
C VAL A 432 23.31 -0.71 -5.04
N LEU A 433 22.53 0.26 -4.55
CA LEU A 433 22.25 1.49 -5.29
C LEU A 433 23.53 2.27 -5.64
N ASN A 434 24.46 2.40 -4.69
CA ASN A 434 25.73 3.09 -4.90
C ASN A 434 26.68 2.33 -5.85
N ALA A 435 26.64 1.00 -5.89
CA ALA A 435 27.35 0.21 -6.88
C ALA A 435 26.84 0.51 -8.31
N TRP A 436 25.51 0.64 -8.46
CA TRP A 436 24.91 1.02 -9.74
C TRP A 436 25.25 2.47 -10.14
N ALA A 437 25.20 3.42 -9.19
CA ALA A 437 25.61 4.80 -9.43
C ALA A 437 27.07 4.89 -9.88
N LYS A 438 27.96 4.17 -9.20
CA LYS A 438 29.39 4.09 -9.56
C LYS A 438 29.60 3.53 -10.97
N SER A 439 28.88 2.45 -11.33
CA SER A 439 28.98 1.87 -12.68
C SER A 439 28.48 2.82 -13.78
N ALA A 440 27.47 3.63 -13.44
CA ALA A 440 26.94 4.67 -14.32
C ALA A 440 27.76 5.98 -14.31
N LYS A 441 28.83 6.06 -13.50
CA LYS A 441 29.61 7.30 -13.27
C LYS A 441 28.77 8.47 -12.75
N ALA A 442 27.72 8.15 -11.98
CA ALA A 442 26.88 9.12 -11.29
C ALA A 442 27.39 9.37 -9.85
N GLU A 443 26.93 10.45 -9.25
CA GLU A 443 27.23 10.77 -7.85
C GLU A 443 26.63 9.70 -6.89
N PRO A 444 27.21 9.53 -5.71
CA PRO A 444 26.65 8.64 -4.69
C PRO A 444 25.25 9.03 -4.28
N ILE A 445 24.37 8.03 -4.15
CA ILE A 445 22.99 8.22 -3.76
C ILE A 445 22.91 8.57 -2.28
N ARG A 446 22.27 9.68 -1.97
CA ARG A 446 22.14 10.18 -0.60
C ARG A 446 20.99 9.47 0.13
N SER A 447 21.17 9.18 1.41
CA SER A 447 20.07 8.77 2.26
C SER A 447 19.45 9.99 2.91
N LEU A 448 18.15 10.22 2.72
CA LEU A 448 17.41 11.27 3.42
C LEU A 448 17.15 10.82 4.85
N ALA A 449 17.71 11.58 5.81
CA ALA A 449 17.62 11.27 7.22
C ALA A 449 16.36 11.86 7.87
N GLY A 450 15.99 11.33 9.06
CA GLY A 450 14.97 11.93 9.92
C GLY A 450 13.58 11.31 9.84
N ALA A 451 13.37 10.21 9.09
CA ALA A 451 12.12 9.48 9.13
C ALA A 451 12.06 8.54 10.36
N ASP A 452 10.96 8.58 11.10
CA ASP A 452 10.60 7.55 12.08
C ASP A 452 9.92 6.41 11.32
N LEU A 453 10.62 5.28 11.16
CA LEU A 453 10.18 4.16 10.33
C LEU A 453 8.90 3.44 10.82
N ASP A 454 8.44 3.73 12.03
CA ASP A 454 7.21 3.17 12.59
C ASP A 454 6.01 4.12 12.47
N LEU A 455 6.26 5.42 12.59
CA LEU A 455 5.21 6.41 12.78
C LEU A 455 5.14 7.43 11.64
N ALA A 456 6.09 7.38 10.70
CA ALA A 456 6.16 8.33 9.59
C ALA A 456 4.85 8.38 8.80
N VAL A 457 4.30 7.21 8.45
CA VAL A 457 3.10 7.13 7.61
C VAL A 457 1.89 7.78 8.29
N ALA A 458 1.63 7.47 9.57
CA ALA A 458 0.53 8.08 10.32
C ALA A 458 0.74 9.59 10.53
N ARG A 459 1.97 10.01 10.89
CA ARG A 459 2.30 11.43 11.08
C ARG A 459 2.20 12.23 9.80
N GLY A 460 2.71 11.68 8.70
CA GLY A 460 2.62 12.31 7.39
C GLY A 460 1.19 12.41 6.87
N ALA A 461 0.35 11.42 7.15
CA ALA A 461 -1.08 11.49 6.86
C ALA A 461 -1.76 12.63 7.63
N ALA A 462 -1.47 12.79 8.92
CA ALA A 462 -1.98 13.92 9.70
C ALA A 462 -1.46 15.28 9.17
N TYR A 463 -0.18 15.36 8.81
CA TYR A 463 0.40 16.56 8.21
C TYR A 463 -0.22 16.88 6.84
N TYR A 464 -0.47 15.87 5.99
CA TYR A 464 -1.17 16.06 4.72
C TYR A 464 -2.55 16.71 4.90
N GLY A 465 -3.31 16.31 5.92
CA GLY A 465 -4.57 16.97 6.22
C GLY A 465 -4.40 18.45 6.60
N LEU A 466 -3.28 18.84 7.24
CA LEU A 466 -2.93 20.25 7.45
C LEU A 466 -2.59 20.94 6.13
N VAL A 467 -1.86 20.27 5.23
CA VAL A 467 -1.55 20.79 3.88
C VAL A 467 -2.82 21.04 3.06
N ARG A 468 -3.82 20.15 3.15
CA ARG A 468 -5.14 20.36 2.53
C ARG A 468 -5.86 21.62 3.06
N ARG A 469 -5.58 22.02 4.28
CA ARG A 469 -6.09 23.25 4.92
C ARG A 469 -5.21 24.47 4.64
N GLY A 470 -4.29 24.38 3.67
CA GLY A 470 -3.43 25.47 3.22
C GLY A 470 -2.16 25.68 4.06
N LYS A 471 -1.74 24.69 4.86
CA LYS A 471 -0.51 24.75 5.65
C LYS A 471 0.55 23.82 5.07
N GLY A 472 1.72 24.33 4.75
CA GLY A 472 2.86 23.52 4.29
C GLY A 472 2.92 23.30 2.77
N VAL A 473 3.73 22.34 2.34
CA VAL A 473 4.06 22.05 0.92
C VAL A 473 3.23 20.88 0.42
N ARG A 474 2.54 21.05 -0.72
CA ARG A 474 1.78 19.99 -1.36
C ARG A 474 2.66 19.22 -2.35
N ILE A 475 2.68 17.89 -2.22
CA ILE A 475 3.20 16.98 -3.25
C ILE A 475 2.11 16.85 -4.31
N ARG A 476 2.41 17.23 -5.54
CA ARG A 476 1.48 17.06 -6.63
C ARG A 476 1.57 15.65 -7.19
N GLY A 477 0.47 14.93 -7.16
CA GLY A 477 0.28 13.67 -7.87
C GLY A 477 -0.60 13.96 -9.07
N GLY A 478 -0.08 13.75 -10.27
CA GLY A 478 -0.88 13.81 -11.49
C GLY A 478 -0.96 12.44 -12.14
N THR A 479 -1.90 12.28 -13.09
CA THR A 479 -1.96 11.06 -13.91
C THR A 479 -0.67 10.84 -14.66
N ALA A 480 -0.08 9.64 -14.58
CA ALA A 480 1.16 9.28 -15.26
C ALA A 480 0.98 9.14 -16.79
N ARG A 481 -0.26 9.20 -17.27
CA ARG A 481 -0.66 9.09 -18.69
C ARG A 481 -1.79 10.08 -18.98
N ALA A 482 -1.94 10.47 -20.23
CA ALA A 482 -3.22 10.93 -20.72
C ALA A 482 -4.13 9.70 -20.92
N TYR A 483 -5.40 9.79 -20.51
CA TYR A 483 -6.34 8.67 -20.59
C TYR A 483 -7.48 9.00 -21.54
N TYR A 484 -7.90 7.95 -22.28
CA TYR A 484 -8.89 8.06 -23.34
C TYR A 484 -9.93 6.94 -23.20
N ILE A 485 -11.12 7.23 -23.67
CA ILE A 485 -12.17 6.23 -23.90
C ILE A 485 -12.32 6.01 -25.40
N GLY A 486 -12.40 4.74 -25.82
CA GLY A 486 -12.68 4.36 -27.18
C GLY A 486 -14.11 4.75 -27.56
N VAL A 487 -14.26 5.51 -28.65
CA VAL A 487 -15.54 5.92 -29.20
C VAL A 487 -15.64 5.37 -30.64
N GLU A 488 -16.66 4.55 -30.90
CA GLU A 488 -16.91 4.06 -32.25
C GLU A 488 -17.37 5.21 -33.18
N SER A 489 -16.82 5.23 -34.37
CA SER A 489 -17.25 6.17 -35.42
C SER A 489 -18.66 5.82 -35.91
N SER A 490 -19.49 6.84 -36.16
CA SER A 490 -20.81 6.69 -36.79
C SER A 490 -20.74 6.39 -38.30
N ALA A 491 -19.64 5.83 -38.78
CA ALA A 491 -19.46 5.46 -40.20
C ALA A 491 -20.39 4.29 -40.58
N PRO A 492 -20.87 4.23 -41.86
CA PRO A 492 -21.62 3.09 -42.34
C PRO A 492 -20.80 1.80 -42.25
N ALA A 493 -21.47 0.69 -41.94
CA ALA A 493 -20.82 -0.62 -41.90
C ALA A 493 -20.30 -1.02 -43.29
N VAL A 494 -19.02 -1.40 -43.36
CA VAL A 494 -18.36 -1.91 -44.58
C VAL A 494 -18.01 -3.38 -44.34
N PRO A 495 -18.49 -4.32 -45.18
CA PRO A 495 -18.18 -5.72 -44.98
C PRO A 495 -16.68 -6.01 -44.94
N GLY A 496 -16.22 -6.64 -43.86
CA GLY A 496 -14.82 -6.98 -43.64
C GLY A 496 -13.99 -5.85 -42.95
N PHE A 497 -14.58 -4.71 -42.68
CA PHE A 497 -13.91 -3.61 -41.94
C PHE A 497 -14.74 -3.24 -40.70
N PRO A 498 -14.20 -3.38 -39.49
CA PRO A 498 -14.87 -2.90 -38.28
C PRO A 498 -15.00 -1.35 -38.33
N ALA A 499 -15.98 -0.82 -37.61
CA ALA A 499 -16.13 0.62 -37.46
C ALA A 499 -14.83 1.22 -36.84
N PRO A 500 -14.29 2.32 -37.40
CA PRO A 500 -13.08 2.93 -36.84
C PRO A 500 -13.32 3.35 -35.39
N LEU A 501 -12.39 2.99 -34.51
CA LEU A 501 -12.40 3.40 -33.12
C LEU A 501 -11.53 4.67 -32.98
N LYS A 502 -12.10 5.71 -32.40
CA LYS A 502 -11.41 6.97 -32.07
C LYS A 502 -11.09 7.00 -30.59
N ALA A 503 -9.96 7.59 -30.21
CA ALA A 503 -9.60 7.78 -28.82
C ALA A 503 -9.99 9.19 -28.34
N LEU A 504 -10.94 9.29 -27.41
CA LEU A 504 -11.38 10.56 -26.81
C LEU A 504 -10.65 10.81 -25.51
N CYS A 505 -9.85 11.86 -25.42
CA CYS A 505 -9.17 12.25 -24.19
C CYS A 505 -10.17 12.65 -23.10
N VAL A 506 -10.18 11.92 -22.01
CA VAL A 506 -11.04 12.20 -20.84
C VAL A 506 -10.23 12.70 -19.64
N ALA A 507 -8.95 12.35 -19.51
CA ALA A 507 -8.07 12.91 -18.51
C ALA A 507 -6.71 13.25 -19.17
N PRO A 508 -6.29 14.52 -19.14
CA PRO A 508 -5.01 14.94 -19.71
C PRO A 508 -3.84 14.38 -18.90
N PHE A 509 -2.67 14.30 -19.51
CA PHE A 509 -1.44 13.96 -18.81
C PHE A 509 -1.21 14.93 -17.63
N GLY A 510 -0.89 14.40 -16.45
CA GLY A 510 -0.63 15.22 -15.27
C GLY A 510 -1.88 15.80 -14.60
N MET A 511 -3.10 15.34 -14.98
CA MET A 511 -4.32 15.77 -14.29
C MET A 511 -4.21 15.45 -12.80
N GLU A 512 -4.29 16.47 -11.95
CA GLU A 512 -4.08 16.33 -10.51
C GLU A 512 -5.18 15.50 -9.83
N GLU A 513 -4.76 14.71 -8.85
CA GLU A 513 -5.69 13.98 -7.97
C GLU A 513 -6.59 14.97 -7.21
N GLY A 514 -7.85 14.60 -7.05
CA GLY A 514 -8.87 15.46 -6.46
C GLY A 514 -9.42 16.54 -7.40
N THR A 515 -9.00 16.57 -8.67
CA THR A 515 -9.53 17.51 -9.66
C THR A 515 -10.56 16.87 -10.57
N GLU A 516 -11.44 17.71 -11.11
CA GLU A 516 -12.48 17.31 -12.05
C GLU A 516 -12.55 18.28 -13.23
N THR A 517 -13.02 17.81 -14.37
CA THR A 517 -13.17 18.62 -15.59
C THR A 517 -14.32 18.11 -16.44
N ASP A 518 -15.04 19.03 -17.08
CA ASP A 518 -15.95 18.66 -18.15
C ASP A 518 -15.15 18.26 -19.39
N VAL A 519 -15.62 17.25 -20.12
CA VAL A 519 -15.03 16.83 -21.38
C VAL A 519 -15.77 17.61 -22.49
N PRO A 520 -15.19 18.70 -23.00
CA PRO A 520 -15.84 19.50 -24.03
C PRO A 520 -15.92 18.74 -25.34
N GLY A 521 -16.94 18.99 -26.11
CA GLY A 521 -17.09 18.39 -27.43
C GLY A 521 -18.54 18.01 -27.77
N GLN A 522 -18.66 17.04 -28.68
CA GLN A 522 -19.97 16.53 -29.13
C GLN A 522 -20.64 15.64 -28.09
N GLU A 523 -21.95 15.47 -28.23
CA GLU A 523 -22.71 14.51 -27.45
C GLU A 523 -22.40 13.08 -27.94
N PHE A 524 -22.34 12.14 -27.01
CA PHE A 524 -22.09 10.73 -27.32
C PHE A 524 -23.35 9.91 -27.00
N GLY A 525 -23.57 8.85 -27.77
CA GLY A 525 -24.65 7.90 -27.53
C GLY A 525 -24.22 6.85 -26.50
N LEU A 526 -24.77 6.90 -25.28
CA LEU A 526 -24.50 5.88 -24.26
C LEU A 526 -25.46 4.70 -24.41
N ILE A 527 -24.92 3.48 -24.46
CA ILE A 527 -25.70 2.23 -24.45
C ILE A 527 -26.15 1.95 -23.02
N VAL A 528 -27.43 1.70 -22.81
CA VAL A 528 -28.02 1.40 -21.50
C VAL A 528 -28.97 0.21 -21.60
N GLY A 529 -29.11 -0.55 -20.51
CA GLY A 529 -30.02 -1.70 -20.41
C GLY A 529 -29.49 -3.01 -20.98
N GLU A 530 -28.29 -3.01 -21.54
CA GLU A 530 -27.59 -4.21 -22.01
C GLU A 530 -26.10 -4.13 -21.67
N GLU A 531 -25.39 -5.25 -21.73
CA GLU A 531 -23.96 -5.31 -21.51
C GLU A 531 -23.21 -4.53 -22.59
N ALA A 532 -22.33 -3.62 -22.18
CA ALA A 532 -21.51 -2.82 -23.07
C ALA A 532 -20.04 -2.81 -22.59
N GLU A 533 -19.14 -2.83 -23.56
CA GLU A 533 -17.70 -2.73 -23.33
C GLU A 533 -17.25 -1.29 -23.56
N PHE A 534 -16.58 -0.72 -22.55
CA PHE A 534 -15.93 0.57 -22.63
C PHE A 534 -14.43 0.36 -22.74
N ARG A 535 -13.88 0.55 -23.94
CA ARG A 535 -12.44 0.41 -24.18
C ARG A 535 -11.70 1.57 -23.53
N PHE A 536 -10.74 1.23 -22.68
CA PHE A 536 -9.92 2.20 -21.95
C PHE A 536 -8.52 2.23 -22.56
N LEU A 537 -8.00 3.44 -22.79
CA LEU A 537 -6.77 3.67 -23.53
C LEU A 537 -5.89 4.65 -22.76
N GLY A 538 -4.57 4.58 -22.92
CA GLY A 538 -3.63 5.46 -22.24
C GLY A 538 -2.39 5.79 -23.05
N SER A 539 -1.86 7.02 -22.91
CA SER A 539 -0.63 7.44 -23.57
C SER A 539 0.34 8.12 -22.62
N THR A 540 1.59 7.69 -22.64
CA THR A 540 2.69 8.35 -21.92
C THR A 540 3.36 9.45 -22.76
N ILE A 541 3.12 9.46 -24.09
CA ILE A 541 3.79 10.36 -25.02
C ILE A 541 2.93 11.56 -25.44
N ARG A 542 1.60 11.42 -25.42
CA ARG A 542 0.66 12.48 -25.80
C ARG A 542 0.32 13.37 -24.60
N ARG A 543 1.23 14.29 -24.29
CA ARG A 543 1.14 15.11 -23.07
C ARG A 543 0.32 16.39 -23.23
N ASP A 544 0.16 16.85 -24.46
CA ASP A 544 -0.50 18.13 -24.76
C ASP A 544 -1.99 17.98 -25.05
N ASP A 545 -2.49 16.74 -25.09
CA ASP A 545 -3.90 16.48 -25.35
C ASP A 545 -4.75 16.99 -24.18
N LYS A 546 -5.79 17.72 -24.54
CA LYS A 546 -6.76 18.28 -23.57
C LYS A 546 -8.00 17.41 -23.50
N PRO A 547 -8.80 17.49 -22.41
CA PRO A 547 -10.10 16.84 -22.37
C PRO A 547 -10.92 17.21 -23.60
N GLY A 548 -11.56 16.23 -24.24
CA GLY A 548 -12.31 16.43 -25.50
C GLY A 548 -11.48 16.31 -26.78
N THR A 549 -10.14 16.20 -26.71
CA THR A 549 -9.32 15.88 -27.89
C THR A 549 -9.67 14.50 -28.42
N LEU A 550 -10.09 14.43 -29.70
CA LEU A 550 -10.42 13.19 -30.40
C LEU A 550 -9.29 12.81 -31.36
N VAL A 551 -8.75 11.60 -31.20
CA VAL A 551 -7.63 11.09 -32.00
C VAL A 551 -8.15 9.98 -32.92
N ASP A 552 -8.07 10.20 -34.22
CA ASP A 552 -8.57 9.24 -35.24
C ASP A 552 -7.57 8.10 -35.50
N ASP A 553 -6.29 8.45 -35.65
CA ASP A 553 -5.19 7.50 -35.88
C ASP A 553 -4.27 7.53 -34.63
N TRP A 554 -4.50 6.57 -33.77
CA TRP A 554 -3.83 6.51 -32.46
C TRP A 554 -2.86 5.33 -32.35
N ASP A 555 -2.73 4.51 -33.39
CA ASP A 555 -1.83 3.35 -33.41
C ASP A 555 -0.37 3.76 -33.16
N GLY A 556 0.31 3.03 -32.30
CA GLY A 556 1.69 3.32 -31.87
C GLY A 556 1.88 4.58 -31.00
N GLN A 557 0.80 5.30 -30.66
CA GLN A 557 0.85 6.48 -29.78
C GLN A 557 0.04 6.33 -28.49
N ILE A 558 -0.98 5.49 -28.53
CA ILE A 558 -1.89 5.22 -27.41
C ILE A 558 -1.98 3.72 -27.23
N ASP A 559 -1.78 3.23 -26.03
CA ASP A 559 -1.88 1.82 -25.67
C ASP A 559 -3.29 1.47 -25.23
N GLU A 560 -3.74 0.28 -25.54
CA GLU A 560 -4.99 -0.25 -25.01
C GLU A 560 -4.77 -0.79 -23.60
N LEU A 561 -5.63 -0.38 -22.68
CA LEU A 561 -5.65 -0.81 -21.29
C LEU A 561 -6.82 -1.78 -21.05
N SER A 562 -6.97 -2.26 -19.80
CA SER A 562 -8.08 -3.16 -19.46
C SER A 562 -9.42 -2.48 -19.67
N PRO A 563 -10.29 -3.01 -20.56
CA PRO A 563 -11.61 -2.44 -20.79
C PRO A 563 -12.53 -2.68 -19.61
N MET A 564 -13.60 -1.88 -19.50
CA MET A 564 -14.67 -2.12 -18.55
C MET A 564 -15.89 -2.69 -19.27
N ILE A 565 -16.38 -3.82 -18.79
CA ILE A 565 -17.62 -4.44 -19.28
C ILE A 565 -18.69 -4.26 -18.19
N VAL A 566 -19.77 -3.57 -18.51
CA VAL A 566 -20.82 -3.25 -17.54
C VAL A 566 -22.18 -3.09 -18.20
N THR A 567 -23.24 -3.44 -17.46
CA THR A 567 -24.62 -3.12 -17.83
C THR A 567 -25.06 -1.90 -17.05
N LEU A 568 -25.28 -0.79 -17.75
CA LEU A 568 -25.74 0.46 -17.14
C LEU A 568 -27.29 0.48 -17.06
N ASP A 569 -27.82 1.00 -15.96
CA ASP A 569 -29.25 1.07 -15.74
C ASP A 569 -29.98 1.83 -16.86
N GLY A 570 -30.96 1.18 -17.50
CA GLY A 570 -31.79 1.73 -18.56
C GLY A 570 -33.25 1.29 -18.44
N LYS A 571 -34.17 2.14 -18.88
CA LYS A 571 -35.58 1.75 -18.97
C LYS A 571 -35.90 1.27 -20.38
N PRO A 572 -36.57 0.11 -20.55
CA PRO A 572 -36.86 -0.46 -21.86
C PRO A 572 -37.65 0.45 -22.82
N ASP A 573 -38.38 1.40 -22.30
CA ASP A 573 -39.24 2.35 -23.03
C ASP A 573 -38.53 3.61 -23.56
N GLN A 574 -37.26 3.79 -23.25
CA GLN A 574 -36.50 5.03 -23.55
C GLN A 574 -35.44 4.90 -24.64
N GLY A 575 -35.38 3.76 -25.32
CA GLY A 575 -34.41 3.48 -26.37
C GLY A 575 -33.05 3.03 -25.83
N ARG A 576 -32.29 2.36 -26.69
CA ARG A 576 -30.99 1.75 -26.41
C ARG A 576 -29.87 2.80 -26.24
N PHE A 577 -30.00 3.94 -26.92
CA PHE A 577 -29.01 5.03 -26.91
C PHE A 577 -29.52 6.24 -26.17
N VAL A 578 -28.74 6.71 -25.21
CA VAL A 578 -29.04 7.96 -24.49
C VAL A 578 -27.95 9.00 -24.80
N PRO A 579 -28.33 10.18 -25.33
CA PRO A 579 -27.35 11.26 -25.51
C PRO A 579 -26.79 11.74 -24.19
N VAL A 580 -25.47 11.73 -24.06
CA VAL A 580 -24.75 12.14 -22.83
C VAL A 580 -23.62 13.10 -23.12
N GLN A 581 -23.31 13.91 -22.12
CA GLN A 581 -22.07 14.67 -21.98
C GLN A 581 -21.18 14.00 -20.95
N LEU A 582 -19.87 14.05 -21.15
CA LEU A 582 -18.90 13.42 -20.27
C LEU A 582 -18.32 14.45 -19.30
N HIS A 583 -18.11 13.98 -18.08
CA HIS A 583 -17.42 14.72 -17.03
C HIS A 583 -16.45 13.75 -16.35
N SER A 584 -15.19 14.12 -16.23
CA SER A 584 -14.17 13.29 -15.64
C SER A 584 -13.65 13.87 -14.34
N LYS A 585 -13.33 12.98 -13.42
CA LYS A 585 -12.75 13.29 -12.11
C LYS A 585 -11.64 12.29 -11.81
N VAL A 586 -10.46 12.79 -11.48
CA VAL A 586 -9.42 11.97 -10.86
C VAL A 586 -9.60 12.07 -9.36
N THR A 587 -9.98 10.96 -8.73
CA THR A 587 -10.19 10.94 -7.27
C THR A 587 -8.86 11.12 -6.55
N GLU A 588 -8.91 11.51 -5.27
CA GLU A 588 -7.71 11.62 -4.43
C GLU A 588 -6.94 10.29 -4.25
N VAL A 589 -7.61 9.19 -4.59
CA VAL A 589 -7.03 7.84 -4.58
C VAL A 589 -6.50 7.42 -5.96
N GLY A 590 -6.52 8.32 -6.96
CA GLY A 590 -6.03 8.06 -8.32
C GLY A 590 -6.92 7.11 -9.12
N GLN A 591 -8.20 7.09 -8.91
CA GLN A 591 -9.19 6.49 -9.80
C GLN A 591 -9.71 7.54 -10.77
N LEU A 592 -9.88 7.17 -12.02
CA LEU A 592 -10.56 8.00 -13.01
C LEU A 592 -12.04 7.62 -13.03
N GLU A 593 -12.88 8.53 -12.58
CA GLU A 593 -14.31 8.45 -12.71
C GLU A 593 -14.74 9.24 -13.95
N VAL A 594 -15.42 8.59 -14.87
CA VAL A 594 -16.06 9.27 -16.01
C VAL A 594 -17.58 9.19 -15.83
N TRP A 595 -18.18 10.33 -15.63
CA TRP A 595 -19.60 10.47 -15.46
C TRP A 595 -20.27 10.79 -16.80
N CYS A 596 -21.19 9.95 -17.22
CA CYS A 596 -22.07 10.18 -18.37
C CYS A 596 -23.35 10.88 -17.86
N ARG A 597 -23.53 12.14 -18.21
CA ARG A 597 -24.68 12.96 -17.77
C ARG A 597 -25.66 13.13 -18.93
N SER A 598 -26.94 12.76 -18.73
CA SER A 598 -27.97 13.00 -19.75
C SER A 598 -28.21 14.50 -19.95
N LYS A 599 -28.59 14.90 -21.15
CA LYS A 599 -28.81 16.32 -21.53
C LYS A 599 -29.83 17.03 -20.66
N ASP A 600 -30.85 16.31 -20.18
CA ASP A 600 -31.87 16.84 -19.28
C ASP A 600 -31.41 16.96 -17.81
N GLY A 601 -30.17 16.53 -17.52
CA GLY A 601 -29.54 16.53 -16.17
C GLY A 601 -30.18 15.56 -15.17
N LYS A 602 -31.21 14.77 -15.59
CA LYS A 602 -31.97 13.91 -14.68
C LYS A 602 -31.33 12.55 -14.43
N ARG A 603 -30.43 12.12 -15.31
CA ARG A 603 -29.77 10.83 -15.22
C ARG A 603 -28.27 10.99 -15.32
N ARG A 604 -27.57 10.14 -14.59
CA ARG A 604 -26.12 10.05 -14.63
C ARG A 604 -25.67 8.61 -14.43
N TRP A 605 -24.65 8.21 -15.14
CA TRP A 605 -24.01 6.90 -15.02
C TRP A 605 -22.52 7.12 -14.75
N LYS A 606 -21.93 6.27 -13.96
CA LYS A 606 -20.53 6.33 -13.58
C LYS A 606 -19.77 5.18 -14.21
N LEU A 607 -18.67 5.49 -14.87
CA LEU A 607 -17.66 4.55 -15.32
C LEU A 607 -16.42 4.79 -14.46
N GLU A 608 -15.87 3.74 -13.87
CA GLU A 608 -14.67 3.81 -13.04
C GLU A 608 -13.54 3.05 -13.69
N PHE A 609 -12.41 3.73 -13.89
CA PHE A 609 -11.21 3.13 -14.47
C PHE A 609 -10.05 3.27 -13.50
N ASN A 610 -9.26 2.19 -13.35
CA ASN A 610 -8.03 2.26 -12.59
C ASN A 610 -6.94 2.89 -13.46
N VAL A 611 -6.53 4.12 -13.15
CA VAL A 611 -5.46 4.81 -13.88
C VAL A 611 -4.06 4.39 -13.43
N ARG A 612 -3.97 3.44 -12.51
CA ARG A 612 -2.71 2.94 -11.96
C ARG A 612 -2.40 1.49 -12.37
N GLU A 613 -3.31 0.79 -13.05
CA GLU A 613 -3.01 -0.53 -13.60
C GLU A 613 -1.94 -0.41 -14.69
N GLN A 614 -0.83 -1.08 -14.46
CA GLN A 614 0.19 -1.33 -15.46
C GLN A 614 0.11 -2.81 -15.83
N LYS A 615 0.02 -3.11 -17.12
CA LYS A 615 0.27 -4.46 -17.63
C LYS A 615 1.75 -4.78 -17.60
#